data_f7b80486304a1059d8192f84f4d4a016
#
_entry.id   f7b80486304a1059d8192f84f4d4a016
#
_cell.length_a   1.000
_cell.length_b   1.000
_cell.length_c   1.000
_cell.angle_alpha   90.00
_cell.angle_beta   90.00
_cell.angle_gamma   90.00
#
_symmetry.space_group_name_H-M   'P 1'
#
loop_
_entity.id
_entity.type
_entity.pdbx_description
1 polymer ?
#
loop_
_entity_poly.entity_id
_entity_poly.type
_entity_poly.pdbx_seq_one_letter_code
_entity_poly.pdbx_strand_id
1 'polypeptide(L)'
;MRLIRLRRLLPFLTVLVLAGCAIETPAPPSPPPPDPKSQMSALETRIAVLVEEERHRMDPKAKPLAFDAELSKIARARASDMAEKNYLAHQAPDGATSATLLMKDDAKWQGLLGENLAAQHYTKQSGVSVDEFAHRFLEEWLKSPPHRDNMAFVSYDHAGVGAAVNGDTVYVAVLFSTDLGLPPPKSDGPASTVTSLESPAAASAAPANPPPMRLRGTVGTQ
;
A
#
# COMPACT_ATOMS: atom_id res chain seq x y z
N MET A 1 -19.14 47.01 89.35
CA MET A 1 -18.37 47.07 88.08
C MET A 1 -18.91 46.02 87.10
N ARG A 2 -19.68 46.46 86.09
CA ARG A 2 -20.26 45.58 85.08
C ARG A 2 -19.47 45.80 83.81
N LEU A 3 -18.82 44.73 83.25
CA LEU A 3 -18.09 44.77 81.98
C LEU A 3 -19.09 44.54 80.85
N ILE A 4 -19.21 45.55 79.98
CA ILE A 4 -19.98 45.49 78.75
C ILE A 4 -19.15 44.78 77.66
N ARG A 5 -19.59 43.59 77.23
CA ARG A 5 -18.99 42.88 76.13
C ARG A 5 -19.50 43.45 74.81
N LEU A 6 -18.62 44.09 74.06
CA LEU A 6 -18.87 44.64 72.72
C LEU A 6 -18.85 43.46 71.72
N ARG A 7 -20.01 43.06 71.17
CA ARG A 7 -20.12 42.07 70.09
C ARG A 7 -19.77 42.79 68.77
N ARG A 8 -18.65 42.39 68.18
CA ARG A 8 -18.29 42.76 66.80
C ARG A 8 -19.16 42.02 65.82
N LEU A 9 -20.05 42.71 65.09
CA LEU A 9 -20.77 42.24 63.95
C LEU A 9 -19.81 42.24 62.75
N LEU A 10 -19.46 41.04 62.21
CA LEU A 10 -18.78 40.87 60.94
C LEU A 10 -19.83 40.95 59.82
N PRO A 11 -19.66 41.80 58.81
CA PRO A 11 -20.54 41.77 57.63
C PRO A 11 -20.16 40.57 56.78
N PHE A 12 -21.12 39.68 56.52
CA PHE A 12 -21.03 38.64 55.50
C PHE A 12 -21.03 39.30 54.13
N LEU A 13 -19.88 39.29 53.45
CA LEU A 13 -19.78 39.68 52.04
C LEU A 13 -20.24 38.52 51.17
N THR A 14 -21.46 38.55 50.69
CA THR A 14 -22.00 37.56 49.79
C THR A 14 -21.42 37.81 48.38
N VAL A 15 -20.44 37.01 47.98
CA VAL A 15 -19.88 37.01 46.63
C VAL A 15 -20.88 36.29 45.68
N LEU A 16 -21.61 37.08 44.88
CA LEU A 16 -22.49 36.56 43.84
C LEU A 16 -21.64 36.10 42.66
N VAL A 17 -21.38 34.78 42.54
CA VAL A 17 -20.71 34.20 41.40
C VAL A 17 -21.70 34.09 40.25
N LEU A 18 -21.62 35.05 39.31
CA LEU A 18 -22.34 34.99 38.03
C LEU A 18 -21.68 33.88 37.18
N ALA A 19 -22.26 32.68 37.18
CA ALA A 19 -21.91 31.62 36.22
C ALA A 19 -22.40 32.10 34.82
N GLY A 20 -21.50 32.68 34.07
CA GLY A 20 -21.69 32.99 32.65
C GLY A 20 -21.79 31.69 31.89
N CYS A 21 -22.98 31.33 31.41
CA CYS A 21 -23.14 30.28 30.41
C CYS A 21 -22.43 30.75 29.12
N ALA A 22 -21.18 30.30 28.90
CA ALA A 22 -20.54 30.45 27.60
C ALA A 22 -21.37 29.62 26.61
N ILE A 23 -22.06 30.27 25.70
CA ILE A 23 -22.70 29.64 24.55
C ILE A 23 -21.53 29.21 23.64
N GLU A 24 -21.13 27.94 23.71
CA GLU A 24 -20.19 27.37 22.74
C GLU A 24 -20.86 27.44 21.35
N THR A 25 -20.37 28.34 20.52
CA THR A 25 -20.74 28.33 19.10
C THR A 25 -20.24 27.02 18.50
N PRO A 26 -21.13 26.26 17.81
CA PRO A 26 -20.69 25.04 17.15
C PRO A 26 -19.51 25.34 16.22
N ALA A 27 -18.47 24.52 16.30
CA ALA A 27 -17.34 24.62 15.38
C ALA A 27 -17.85 24.53 13.93
N PRO A 28 -17.30 25.30 13.00
CA PRO A 28 -17.67 25.19 11.59
C PRO A 28 -17.43 23.75 11.10
N PRO A 29 -18.27 23.22 10.20
CA PRO A 29 -18.09 21.88 9.67
C PRO A 29 -16.71 21.74 9.04
N SER A 30 -16.06 20.60 9.28
CA SER A 30 -14.76 20.28 8.67
C SER A 30 -14.88 20.33 7.14
N PRO A 31 -13.88 20.80 6.42
CA PRO A 31 -13.87 20.74 4.97
C PRO A 31 -13.98 19.28 4.50
N PRO A 32 -14.60 19.03 3.34
CA PRO A 32 -14.67 17.68 2.80
C PRO A 32 -13.27 17.12 2.54
N PRO A 33 -13.07 15.78 2.63
CA PRO A 33 -11.79 15.17 2.34
C PRO A 33 -11.39 15.41 0.88
N PRO A 34 -10.07 15.39 0.56
CA PRO A 34 -9.58 15.50 -0.81
C PRO A 34 -10.14 14.41 -1.71
N ASP A 35 -10.20 14.67 -3.02
CA ASP A 35 -10.54 13.65 -4.01
C ASP A 35 -9.56 12.46 -3.88
N PRO A 36 -10.05 11.23 -3.64
CA PRO A 36 -9.20 10.06 -3.51
C PRO A 36 -8.26 9.84 -4.69
N LYS A 37 -8.66 10.14 -5.92
CA LYS A 37 -7.79 10.04 -7.09
C LYS A 37 -6.55 10.91 -6.98
N SER A 38 -6.68 12.09 -6.40
CA SER A 38 -5.56 13.01 -6.20
C SER A 38 -4.55 12.52 -5.15
N GLN A 39 -4.91 11.54 -4.33
CA GLN A 39 -4.07 10.99 -3.27
C GLN A 39 -3.21 9.80 -3.74
N MET A 40 -3.48 9.21 -4.92
CA MET A 40 -2.85 7.95 -5.32
C MET A 40 -1.32 8.06 -5.47
N SER A 41 -0.81 9.10 -6.09
CA SER A 41 0.65 9.29 -6.24
C SER A 41 1.36 9.48 -4.89
N ALA A 42 0.76 10.21 -3.96
CA ALA A 42 1.30 10.36 -2.61
C ALA A 42 1.24 9.03 -1.83
N LEU A 43 0.18 8.25 -2.03
CA LEU A 43 0.04 6.91 -1.44
C LEU A 43 1.10 5.95 -1.96
N GLU A 44 1.37 5.92 -3.28
CA GLU A 44 2.45 5.13 -3.87
C GLU A 44 3.80 5.46 -3.24
N THR A 45 4.12 6.75 -3.13
CA THR A 45 5.36 7.22 -2.52
C THR A 45 5.46 6.79 -1.05
N ARG A 46 4.37 6.93 -0.29
CA ARG A 46 4.38 6.55 1.13
C ARG A 46 4.53 5.05 1.33
N ILE A 47 3.84 4.24 0.51
CA ILE A 47 3.99 2.78 0.51
C ILE A 47 5.44 2.39 0.19
N ALA A 48 6.06 3.02 -0.82
CA ALA A 48 7.45 2.76 -1.18
C ALA A 48 8.40 2.95 0.02
N VAL A 49 8.24 4.06 0.75
CA VAL A 49 9.04 4.35 1.94
C VAL A 49 8.82 3.28 3.02
N LEU A 50 7.56 2.96 3.33
CA LEU A 50 7.23 1.98 4.38
C LEU A 50 7.72 0.57 4.04
N VAL A 51 7.63 0.15 2.79
CA VAL A 51 8.13 -1.15 2.32
C VAL A 51 9.65 -1.22 2.49
N GLU A 52 10.38 -0.16 2.14
CA GLU A 52 11.84 -0.11 2.29
C GLU A 52 12.25 -0.13 3.77
N GLU A 53 11.61 0.68 4.62
CA GLU A 53 11.84 0.71 6.06
C GLU A 53 11.60 -0.68 6.68
N GLU A 54 10.51 -1.34 6.29
CA GLU A 54 10.16 -2.65 6.81
C GLU A 54 11.14 -3.75 6.36
N ARG A 55 11.60 -3.71 5.10
CA ARG A 55 12.63 -4.63 4.61
C ARG A 55 13.93 -4.52 5.44
N HIS A 56 14.38 -3.29 5.74
CA HIS A 56 15.55 -3.06 6.58
C HIS A 56 15.32 -3.48 8.04
N ARG A 57 14.09 -3.37 8.53
CA ARG A 57 13.70 -3.86 9.87
C ARG A 57 13.75 -5.39 9.94
N MET A 58 13.31 -6.08 8.87
CA MET A 58 13.35 -7.54 8.78
C MET A 58 14.78 -8.06 8.61
N ASP A 59 15.57 -7.41 7.77
CA ASP A 59 16.98 -7.72 7.55
C ASP A 59 17.79 -6.43 7.36
N PRO A 60 18.57 -6.00 8.37
CA PRO A 60 19.42 -4.83 8.27
C PRO A 60 20.48 -4.90 7.16
N LYS A 61 20.71 -6.07 6.58
CA LYS A 61 21.62 -6.29 5.44
C LYS A 61 20.90 -6.37 4.10
N ALA A 62 19.56 -6.22 4.08
CA ALA A 62 18.81 -6.21 2.83
C ALA A 62 19.35 -5.11 1.90
N LYS A 63 19.47 -5.43 0.62
CA LYS A 63 19.82 -4.42 -0.38
C LYS A 63 18.72 -3.35 -0.43
N PRO A 64 19.08 -2.06 -0.52
CA PRO A 64 18.11 -1.02 -0.79
C PRO A 64 17.37 -1.29 -2.11
N LEU A 65 16.07 -1.00 -2.14
CA LEU A 65 15.29 -1.08 -3.36
C LEU A 65 15.45 0.21 -4.18
N ALA A 66 15.90 0.08 -5.42
CA ALA A 66 15.79 1.15 -6.40
C ALA A 66 14.33 1.19 -6.90
N PHE A 67 13.63 2.30 -6.62
CA PHE A 67 12.27 2.45 -7.13
C PHE A 67 12.31 2.80 -8.61
N ASP A 68 11.86 1.85 -9.44
CA ASP A 68 11.96 1.87 -10.87
C ASP A 68 10.68 2.41 -11.53
N ALA A 69 10.83 3.27 -12.54
CA ALA A 69 9.73 3.92 -13.22
C ALA A 69 8.90 2.94 -14.07
N GLU A 70 9.55 1.97 -14.71
CA GLU A 70 8.86 0.96 -15.55
C GLU A 70 8.11 -0.04 -14.68
N LEU A 71 8.71 -0.51 -13.59
CA LEU A 71 7.98 -1.34 -12.62
C LEU A 71 6.79 -0.58 -12.02
N SER A 72 6.96 0.71 -11.71
CA SER A 72 5.85 1.53 -11.21
C SER A 72 4.75 1.72 -12.26
N LYS A 73 5.10 1.86 -13.54
CA LYS A 73 4.14 1.91 -14.65
C LYS A 73 3.34 0.60 -14.75
N ILE A 74 4.00 -0.56 -14.66
CA ILE A 74 3.34 -1.87 -14.66
C ILE A 74 2.45 -2.02 -13.42
N ALA A 75 2.93 -1.65 -12.24
CA ALA A 75 2.16 -1.68 -11.00
C ALA A 75 0.89 -0.82 -11.08
N ARG A 76 0.98 0.39 -11.65
CA ARG A 76 -0.19 1.26 -11.90
C ARG A 76 -1.16 0.63 -12.90
N ALA A 77 -0.66 0.01 -13.97
CA ALA A 77 -1.50 -0.69 -14.93
C ALA A 77 -2.27 -1.84 -14.25
N ARG A 78 -1.62 -2.60 -13.37
CA ARG A 78 -2.27 -3.66 -12.56
C ARG A 78 -3.31 -3.10 -11.61
N ALA A 79 -2.96 -2.07 -10.84
CA ALA A 79 -3.90 -1.44 -9.92
C ALA A 79 -5.12 -0.86 -10.64
N SER A 80 -4.92 -0.20 -11.80
CA SER A 80 -6.01 0.33 -12.62
C SER A 80 -6.91 -0.76 -13.18
N ASP A 81 -6.33 -1.84 -13.70
CA ASP A 81 -7.10 -2.97 -14.24
C ASP A 81 -7.95 -3.65 -13.16
N MET A 82 -7.39 -3.87 -11.97
CA MET A 82 -8.14 -4.38 -10.82
C MET A 82 -9.27 -3.44 -10.41
N ALA A 83 -9.01 -2.14 -10.37
CA ALA A 83 -10.00 -1.13 -10.04
C ALA A 83 -11.12 -1.06 -11.09
N GLU A 84 -10.78 -1.00 -12.38
CA GLU A 84 -11.76 -0.91 -13.47
C GLU A 84 -12.67 -2.14 -13.57
N LYS A 85 -12.08 -3.33 -13.40
CA LYS A 85 -12.79 -4.61 -13.52
C LYS A 85 -13.30 -5.16 -12.19
N ASN A 86 -13.04 -4.46 -11.08
CA ASN A 86 -13.48 -4.80 -9.72
C ASN A 86 -13.08 -6.22 -9.30
N TYR A 87 -11.80 -6.54 -9.34
CA TYR A 87 -11.24 -7.81 -8.87
C TYR A 87 -9.93 -7.60 -8.11
N LEU A 88 -9.51 -8.61 -7.33
CA LEU A 88 -8.21 -8.65 -6.67
C LEU A 88 -7.57 -10.03 -6.91
N ALA A 89 -6.64 -10.10 -7.87
CA ALA A 89 -5.95 -11.34 -8.21
C ALA A 89 -4.65 -11.05 -8.97
N HIS A 90 -3.68 -11.98 -8.86
CA HIS A 90 -2.41 -11.92 -9.61
C HIS A 90 -2.61 -12.08 -11.12
N GLN A 91 -3.64 -12.78 -11.55
CA GLN A 91 -4.01 -12.92 -12.95
C GLN A 91 -5.31 -12.16 -13.24
N ALA A 92 -5.30 -11.32 -14.24
CA ALA A 92 -6.47 -10.60 -14.72
C ALA A 92 -7.48 -11.56 -15.38
N PRO A 93 -8.76 -11.18 -15.50
CA PRO A 93 -9.78 -12.01 -16.17
C PRO A 93 -9.45 -12.39 -17.61
N ASP A 94 -8.62 -11.60 -18.28
CA ASP A 94 -8.13 -11.87 -19.65
C ASP A 94 -6.82 -12.68 -19.68
N GLY A 95 -6.34 -13.12 -18.53
CA GLY A 95 -5.12 -13.90 -18.38
C GLY A 95 -3.84 -13.07 -18.22
N ALA A 96 -3.90 -11.73 -18.29
CA ALA A 96 -2.74 -10.87 -18.11
C ALA A 96 -2.19 -10.95 -16.67
N THR A 97 -0.88 -10.86 -16.54
CA THR A 97 -0.15 -10.81 -15.27
C THR A 97 0.87 -9.67 -15.31
N SER A 98 1.42 -9.29 -14.17
CA SER A 98 2.53 -8.31 -14.14
C SER A 98 3.72 -8.77 -14.98
N ALA A 99 4.02 -10.08 -14.99
CA ALA A 99 5.07 -10.64 -15.84
C ALA A 99 4.76 -10.46 -17.34
N THR A 100 3.54 -10.77 -17.77
CA THR A 100 3.18 -10.61 -19.19
C THR A 100 3.16 -9.15 -19.63
N LEU A 101 2.79 -8.22 -18.73
CA LEU A 101 2.86 -6.79 -18.99
C LEU A 101 4.32 -6.33 -19.11
N LEU A 102 5.18 -6.76 -18.18
CA LEU A 102 6.60 -6.44 -18.21
C LEU A 102 7.27 -6.96 -19.48
N MET A 103 7.03 -8.22 -19.85
CA MET A 103 7.58 -8.84 -21.06
C MET A 103 7.04 -8.22 -22.35
N LYS A 104 5.86 -7.61 -22.32
CA LYS A 104 5.34 -6.83 -23.43
C LYS A 104 6.07 -5.51 -23.62
N ASP A 105 6.48 -4.89 -22.53
CA ASP A 105 7.23 -3.62 -22.51
C ASP A 105 8.70 -3.85 -22.83
N ASP A 106 9.33 -4.87 -22.22
CA ASP A 106 10.68 -5.33 -22.50
C ASP A 106 10.73 -6.85 -22.70
N ALA A 107 10.65 -7.30 -23.95
CA ALA A 107 10.70 -8.72 -24.30
C ALA A 107 12.05 -9.41 -23.97
N LYS A 108 13.08 -8.64 -23.63
CA LYS A 108 14.40 -9.16 -23.25
C LYS A 108 14.63 -9.14 -21.75
N TRP A 109 13.67 -8.66 -20.97
CA TRP A 109 13.79 -8.59 -19.53
C TRP A 109 14.07 -9.98 -18.94
N GLN A 110 15.04 -10.04 -18.03
CA GLN A 110 15.44 -11.27 -17.34
C GLN A 110 15.63 -10.96 -15.86
N GLY A 111 14.88 -11.66 -15.02
CA GLY A 111 14.94 -11.42 -13.59
C GLY A 111 13.96 -12.27 -12.81
N LEU A 112 13.91 -12.06 -11.52
CA LEU A 112 12.83 -12.52 -10.66
C LEU A 112 11.82 -11.40 -10.49
N LEU A 113 10.55 -11.72 -10.58
CA LEU A 113 9.47 -10.79 -10.34
C LEU A 113 8.60 -11.29 -9.20
N GLY A 114 8.36 -10.45 -8.20
CA GLY A 114 7.41 -10.67 -7.12
C GLY A 114 6.31 -9.63 -7.13
N GLU A 115 5.15 -9.96 -6.61
CA GLU A 115 4.01 -9.07 -6.54
C GLU A 115 3.28 -9.20 -5.21
N ASN A 116 2.97 -8.08 -4.56
CA ASN A 116 2.03 -7.98 -3.46
C ASN A 116 0.85 -7.13 -3.90
N LEU A 117 -0.36 -7.65 -3.72
CA LEU A 117 -1.61 -6.97 -4.04
C LEU A 117 -2.43 -6.77 -2.79
N ALA A 118 -3.19 -5.68 -2.72
CA ALA A 118 -4.22 -5.48 -1.70
C ALA A 118 -5.28 -4.48 -2.17
N ALA A 119 -6.46 -4.53 -1.53
CA ALA A 119 -7.55 -3.59 -1.73
C ALA A 119 -8.15 -3.17 -0.39
N GLN A 120 -8.41 -1.89 -0.19
CA GLN A 120 -8.91 -1.31 1.05
C GLN A 120 -10.07 -0.37 0.78
N HIS A 121 -11.14 -0.50 1.59
CA HIS A 121 -12.29 0.39 1.51
C HIS A 121 -12.10 1.66 2.34
N TYR A 122 -12.72 2.75 1.88
CA TYR A 122 -12.86 4.00 2.61
C TYR A 122 -14.32 4.48 2.60
N THR A 123 -14.65 5.42 3.46
CA THR A 123 -15.95 6.09 3.45
C THR A 123 -15.85 7.47 2.84
N LYS A 124 -16.95 7.99 2.30
CA LYS A 124 -16.99 9.35 1.75
C LYS A 124 -16.66 10.42 2.81
N GLN A 125 -16.94 10.15 4.08
CA GLN A 125 -16.63 11.06 5.19
C GLN A 125 -15.14 11.05 5.54
N SER A 126 -14.49 9.88 5.55
CA SER A 126 -13.08 9.77 5.89
C SER A 126 -12.16 10.10 4.71
N GLY A 127 -12.61 9.86 3.48
CA GLY A 127 -11.76 9.93 2.32
C GLY A 127 -10.59 8.96 2.39
N VAL A 128 -9.50 9.24 1.67
CA VAL A 128 -8.25 8.49 1.69
C VAL A 128 -7.18 9.30 2.39
N SER A 129 -6.85 8.93 3.62
CA SER A 129 -5.68 9.43 4.35
C SER A 129 -4.45 8.66 3.87
N VAL A 130 -3.52 9.33 3.23
CA VAL A 130 -2.33 8.73 2.62
C VAL A 130 -1.53 7.89 3.61
N ASP A 131 -1.21 8.48 4.77
CA ASP A 131 -0.38 7.80 5.78
C ASP A 131 -1.11 6.60 6.41
N GLU A 132 -2.38 6.79 6.77
CA GLU A 132 -3.19 5.71 7.34
C GLU A 132 -3.36 4.55 6.36
N PHE A 133 -3.67 4.83 5.09
CA PHE A 133 -3.84 3.78 4.08
C PHE A 133 -2.54 3.05 3.79
N ALA A 134 -1.42 3.76 3.69
CA ALA A 134 -0.12 3.14 3.48
C ALA A 134 0.23 2.17 4.62
N HIS A 135 -0.01 2.54 5.88
CA HIS A 135 0.19 1.66 7.03
C HIS A 135 -0.76 0.46 7.01
N ARG A 136 -2.06 0.66 6.68
CA ARG A 136 -3.04 -0.43 6.59
C ARG A 136 -2.65 -1.46 5.53
N PHE A 137 -2.16 -1.02 4.36
CA PHE A 137 -1.65 -1.92 3.32
C PHE A 137 -0.43 -2.69 3.79
N LEU A 138 0.54 -2.02 4.40
CA LEU A 138 1.72 -2.69 4.95
C LEU A 138 1.33 -3.72 6.01
N GLU A 139 0.49 -3.35 6.97
CA GLU A 139 0.02 -4.27 8.01
C GLU A 139 -0.71 -5.51 7.46
N GLU A 140 -1.51 -5.34 6.41
CA GLU A 140 -2.19 -6.45 5.74
C GLU A 140 -1.17 -7.42 5.14
N TRP A 141 -0.17 -6.91 4.43
CA TRP A 141 0.91 -7.75 3.88
C TRP A 141 1.74 -8.41 4.96
N LEU A 142 2.01 -7.74 6.08
CA LEU A 142 2.76 -8.32 7.19
C LEU A 142 2.01 -9.47 7.91
N LYS A 143 0.68 -9.40 7.96
CA LYS A 143 -0.17 -10.47 8.52
C LYS A 143 -0.24 -11.71 7.62
N SER A 144 0.08 -11.57 6.34
CA SER A 144 0.10 -12.65 5.36
C SER A 144 1.53 -13.18 5.18
N PRO A 145 1.85 -14.41 5.64
CA PRO A 145 3.19 -14.96 5.50
C PRO A 145 3.73 -14.91 4.07
N PRO A 146 2.95 -15.28 3.01
CA PRO A 146 3.44 -15.19 1.64
C PRO A 146 3.82 -13.76 1.21
N HIS A 147 3.01 -12.74 1.57
CA HIS A 147 3.30 -11.35 1.24
C HIS A 147 4.51 -10.83 1.99
N ARG A 148 4.63 -11.18 3.29
CA ARG A 148 5.76 -10.82 4.12
C ARG A 148 7.05 -11.45 3.59
N ASP A 149 7.04 -12.75 3.27
CA ASP A 149 8.19 -13.46 2.73
C ASP A 149 8.61 -12.92 1.37
N ASN A 150 7.64 -12.49 0.55
CA ASN A 150 7.91 -11.82 -0.70
C ASN A 150 8.62 -10.48 -0.49
N MET A 151 8.15 -9.63 0.44
CA MET A 151 8.83 -8.38 0.81
C MET A 151 10.25 -8.63 1.34
N ALA A 152 10.43 -9.67 2.18
CA ALA A 152 11.70 -9.99 2.82
C ALA A 152 12.71 -10.67 1.89
N PHE A 153 12.34 -10.97 0.65
CA PHE A 153 13.23 -11.69 -0.26
C PHE A 153 14.48 -10.90 -0.60
N VAL A 154 15.63 -11.40 -0.15
CA VAL A 154 16.92 -10.68 -0.13
C VAL A 154 17.48 -10.34 -1.51
N SER A 155 17.07 -11.08 -2.55
CA SER A 155 17.59 -10.84 -3.89
C SER A 155 16.92 -9.70 -4.62
N TYR A 156 15.77 -9.20 -4.15
CA TYR A 156 15.16 -8.02 -4.77
C TYR A 156 16.00 -6.77 -4.53
N ASP A 157 16.25 -6.02 -5.58
CA ASP A 157 16.99 -4.76 -5.60
C ASP A 157 16.24 -3.63 -6.33
N HIS A 158 15.09 -3.94 -6.95
CA HIS A 158 14.19 -2.96 -7.57
C HIS A 158 12.76 -3.15 -7.08
N ALA A 159 12.00 -2.06 -7.06
CA ALA A 159 10.56 -2.10 -6.79
C ALA A 159 9.81 -1.04 -7.58
N GLY A 160 8.50 -1.28 -7.76
CA GLY A 160 7.56 -0.32 -8.30
C GLY A 160 6.24 -0.39 -7.54
N VAL A 161 5.61 0.75 -7.31
CA VAL A 161 4.32 0.83 -6.62
C VAL A 161 3.30 1.48 -7.55
N GLY A 162 2.09 0.93 -7.58
CA GLY A 162 0.96 1.48 -8.29
C GLY A 162 -0.30 1.44 -7.45
N ALA A 163 -1.07 2.52 -7.49
CA ALA A 163 -2.34 2.64 -6.80
C ALA A 163 -3.43 3.18 -7.73
N ALA A 164 -4.64 2.66 -7.57
CA ALA A 164 -5.81 3.14 -8.29
C ALA A 164 -7.04 3.10 -7.37
N VAL A 165 -8.05 3.91 -7.69
CA VAL A 165 -9.29 3.95 -6.92
C VAL A 165 -10.49 3.82 -7.85
N ASN A 166 -11.45 3.01 -7.44
CA ASN A 166 -12.77 2.91 -8.06
C ASN A 166 -13.85 2.81 -6.99
N GLY A 167 -14.90 3.64 -7.11
CA GLY A 167 -15.96 3.70 -6.11
C GLY A 167 -15.43 4.11 -4.74
N ASP A 168 -15.52 3.22 -3.78
CA ASP A 168 -15.06 3.37 -2.39
C ASP A 168 -13.83 2.50 -2.06
N THR A 169 -13.15 1.98 -3.08
CA THR A 169 -12.07 1.00 -2.93
C THR A 169 -10.78 1.49 -3.57
N VAL A 170 -9.70 1.43 -2.82
CA VAL A 170 -8.33 1.67 -3.27
C VAL A 170 -7.66 0.33 -3.52
N TYR A 171 -7.11 0.14 -4.71
CA TYR A 171 -6.33 -1.04 -5.11
C TYR A 171 -4.86 -0.66 -5.20
N VAL A 172 -3.99 -1.53 -4.70
CA VAL A 172 -2.54 -1.32 -4.73
C VAL A 172 -1.84 -2.58 -5.25
N ALA A 173 -0.84 -2.35 -6.09
CA ALA A 173 0.14 -3.36 -6.49
C ALA A 173 1.54 -2.88 -6.13
N VAL A 174 2.34 -3.74 -5.49
CA VAL A 174 3.77 -3.55 -5.30
C VAL A 174 4.49 -4.65 -6.06
N LEU A 175 5.33 -4.26 -7.01
CA LEU A 175 6.19 -5.16 -7.76
C LEU A 175 7.60 -5.09 -7.20
N PHE A 176 8.23 -6.25 -7.08
CA PHE A 176 9.63 -6.39 -6.71
C PHE A 176 10.36 -7.12 -7.83
N SER A 177 11.57 -6.70 -8.14
CA SER A 177 12.37 -7.45 -9.10
C SER A 177 13.84 -7.52 -8.70
N THR A 178 14.56 -8.42 -9.35
CA THR A 178 16.01 -8.42 -9.36
C THR A 178 16.47 -8.42 -10.80
N ASP A 179 17.45 -7.56 -11.09
CA ASP A 179 18.22 -7.65 -12.31
C ASP A 179 19.28 -8.74 -12.12
N LEU A 180 19.19 -9.80 -12.90
CA LEU A 180 20.17 -10.88 -12.83
C LEU A 180 21.52 -10.48 -13.45
N GLY A 181 21.62 -9.28 -14.01
CA GLY A 181 22.84 -8.78 -14.64
C GLY A 181 23.31 -9.64 -15.83
N LEU A 182 22.39 -10.43 -16.39
CA LEU A 182 22.70 -11.22 -17.56
C LEU A 182 22.77 -10.30 -18.78
N PRO A 183 23.82 -10.36 -19.59
CA PRO A 183 23.86 -9.59 -20.82
C PRO A 183 22.67 -10.00 -21.69
N PRO A 184 22.02 -9.07 -22.42
CA PRO A 184 20.93 -9.43 -23.33
C PRO A 184 21.40 -10.54 -24.27
N PRO A 185 20.56 -11.56 -24.56
CA PRO A 185 20.93 -12.64 -25.44
C PRO A 185 21.39 -12.06 -26.78
N LYS A 186 22.55 -12.53 -27.26
CA LYS A 186 23.02 -12.15 -28.60
C LYS A 186 21.92 -12.53 -29.58
N SER A 187 21.59 -11.59 -30.46
CA SER A 187 20.43 -11.63 -31.36
C SER A 187 20.47 -12.67 -32.50
N ASP A 188 21.21 -13.78 -32.33
CA ASP A 188 21.50 -14.74 -33.39
C ASP A 188 20.60 -16.00 -33.34
N GLY A 189 19.43 -15.94 -32.71
CA GLY A 189 18.50 -17.06 -32.65
C GLY A 189 17.03 -16.65 -32.75
N PRO A 190 16.15 -17.56 -33.22
CA PRO A 190 14.72 -17.30 -33.22
C PRO A 190 14.22 -17.10 -31.79
N ALA A 191 13.27 -16.18 -31.62
CA ALA A 191 12.68 -15.83 -30.32
C ALA A 191 12.29 -17.09 -29.53
N SER A 192 12.95 -17.29 -28.38
CA SER A 192 12.61 -18.39 -27.49
C SER A 192 11.22 -18.16 -26.90
N THR A 193 10.35 -19.11 -27.08
CA THR A 193 9.00 -19.12 -26.55
C THR A 193 9.06 -19.12 -25.02
N VAL A 194 8.47 -18.13 -24.40
CA VAL A 194 8.34 -18.08 -22.93
C VAL A 194 7.39 -19.19 -22.50
N THR A 195 7.91 -20.23 -21.88
CA THR A 195 7.07 -21.27 -21.27
C THR A 195 6.73 -20.80 -19.87
N SER A 196 5.49 -20.31 -19.68
CA SER A 196 4.91 -20.19 -18.34
C SER A 196 4.83 -21.57 -17.72
N LEU A 197 5.58 -21.79 -16.65
CA LEU A 197 5.37 -22.97 -15.82
C LEU A 197 4.12 -22.73 -14.97
N GLU A 198 3.00 -23.15 -15.52
CA GLU A 198 1.74 -23.23 -14.82
C GLU A 198 1.84 -24.26 -13.71
N SER A 199 1.70 -23.81 -12.46
CA SER A 199 1.52 -24.73 -11.34
C SER A 199 0.10 -25.30 -11.43
N PRO A 200 -0.10 -26.63 -11.27
CA PRO A 200 -1.41 -27.22 -11.44
C PRO A 200 -2.40 -26.64 -10.46
N ALA A 201 -3.54 -26.20 -10.99
CA ALA A 201 -4.65 -25.64 -10.25
C ALA A 201 -5.18 -26.63 -9.21
N ALA A 202 -5.04 -26.31 -7.93
CA ALA A 202 -5.88 -26.87 -6.89
C ALA A 202 -7.17 -26.06 -6.84
N ALA A 203 -8.25 -26.62 -7.38
CA ALA A 203 -9.59 -26.11 -7.22
C ALA A 203 -10.00 -26.23 -5.74
N SER A 204 -9.98 -25.16 -4.99
CA SER A 204 -10.71 -25.00 -3.72
C SER A 204 -10.91 -23.53 -3.45
N ALA A 205 -12.07 -23.19 -2.88
CA ALA A 205 -12.56 -21.84 -2.61
C ALA A 205 -11.45 -20.83 -2.29
N ALA A 206 -11.32 -19.81 -3.12
CA ALA A 206 -10.29 -18.79 -3.01
C ALA A 206 -10.42 -18.01 -1.70
N PRO A 207 -9.34 -17.91 -0.89
CA PRO A 207 -9.27 -16.88 0.13
C PRO A 207 -9.27 -15.49 -0.52
N ALA A 208 -9.77 -14.50 0.15
CA ALA A 208 -9.92 -13.13 -0.36
C ALA A 208 -8.60 -12.46 -0.82
N ASN A 209 -7.46 -13.09 -0.52
CA ASN A 209 -6.12 -12.72 -1.00
C ASN A 209 -5.35 -13.98 -1.35
N PRO A 210 -5.14 -14.27 -2.63
CA PRO A 210 -4.25 -15.37 -3.03
C PRO A 210 -2.80 -15.03 -2.65
N PRO A 211 -1.98 -16.07 -2.39
CA PRO A 211 -0.57 -15.87 -2.06
C PRO A 211 0.19 -15.17 -3.21
N PRO A 212 1.24 -14.41 -2.92
CA PRO A 212 2.05 -13.74 -3.93
C PRO A 212 2.67 -14.78 -4.88
N MET A 213 2.48 -14.57 -6.18
CA MET A 213 3.15 -15.34 -7.19
C MET A 213 4.58 -14.83 -7.37
N ARG A 214 5.55 -15.69 -7.11
CA ARG A 214 6.93 -15.47 -7.56
C ARG A 214 7.02 -15.90 -9.00
N LEU A 215 6.96 -14.94 -9.90
CA LEU A 215 7.14 -15.23 -11.31
C LEU A 215 8.63 -15.20 -11.63
N ARG A 216 9.15 -16.35 -12.10
CA ARG A 216 10.46 -16.38 -12.75
C ARG A 216 10.25 -16.01 -14.21
N GLY A 217 10.60 -14.80 -14.56
CA GLY A 217 10.89 -14.47 -15.94
C GLY A 217 12.28 -14.99 -16.27
N THR A 218 12.45 -16.30 -16.41
CA THR A 218 13.68 -16.83 -16.95
C THR A 218 13.42 -17.23 -18.39
N VAL A 219 14.21 -16.71 -19.29
CA VAL A 219 14.48 -17.42 -20.54
C VAL A 219 15.25 -18.69 -20.12
N GLY A 220 14.50 -19.76 -19.85
CA GLY A 220 15.05 -21.00 -19.37
C GLY A 220 15.76 -21.72 -20.49
N THR A 221 17.03 -21.99 -20.31
CA THR A 221 17.66 -23.16 -20.88
C THR A 221 17.52 -24.29 -19.89
N GLN A 222 16.68 -25.25 -20.18
CA GLN A 222 17.02 -26.70 -20.17
C GLN A 222 16.10 -27.40 -21.14
#